data_d9f411419add2d9d3b69067e1d0c95f1
#
_entry.id   d9f411419add2d9d3b69067e1d0c95f1
#
_cell.length_a   1.000
_cell.length_b   1.000
_cell.length_c   1.000
_cell.angle_alpha   90.00
_cell.angle_beta   90.00
_cell.angle_gamma   90.00
#
_symmetry.space_group_name_H-M   'P 1'
#
loop_
_entity.id
_entity.type
_entity.pdbx_description
1 polymer ?
#
loop_
_entity_poly.entity_id
_entity_poly.type
_entity_poly.pdbx_seq_one_letter_code
_entity_poly.pdbx_strand_id
1 'polypeptide(L)'
;MIRFAGPQDTAAVRRLWEVCFPDEGGFNDYFFAHHFDPTVTLLSCEGDALCAMVQMLPYRLETDGRKAEITYIYGACTDPAYRRQGHMARLLEHSFALDREAGRAASALIPAEKWLFDFYRPFGYQPFFHVARRELVRQGSGEAPRRLTAADVPQLMALYEAQTASCRIAR
;
A
#
# COMPACT_ATOMS: atom_id res chain seq x y z
N MET A 1 -6.19 -12.78 -18.11
CA MET A 1 -7.49 -12.34 -17.56
C MET A 1 -7.23 -11.50 -16.31
N ILE A 2 -7.99 -10.39 -16.10
CA ILE A 2 -7.94 -9.60 -14.85
C ILE A 2 -9.27 -9.77 -14.13
N ARG A 3 -9.22 -9.98 -12.81
CA ARG A 3 -10.38 -10.10 -11.92
C ARG A 3 -10.00 -9.81 -10.47
N PHE A 4 -10.99 -9.55 -9.62
CA PHE A 4 -10.77 -9.57 -8.18
C PHE A 4 -10.50 -11.00 -7.67
N ALA A 5 -9.73 -11.09 -6.59
CA ALA A 5 -9.51 -12.34 -5.89
C ALA A 5 -10.78 -12.81 -5.18
N GLY A 6 -10.92 -14.11 -5.05
CA GLY A 6 -11.88 -14.72 -4.16
C GLY A 6 -11.19 -15.44 -2.99
N PRO A 7 -11.94 -15.98 -2.03
CA PRO A 7 -11.37 -16.73 -0.90
C PRO A 7 -10.45 -17.87 -1.33
N GLN A 8 -10.78 -18.53 -2.45
CA GLN A 8 -10.01 -19.64 -3.03
C GLN A 8 -8.62 -19.21 -3.53
N ASP A 9 -8.41 -17.93 -3.83
CA ASP A 9 -7.13 -17.41 -4.33
C ASP A 9 -6.13 -17.11 -3.23
N THR A 10 -6.56 -17.05 -1.96
CA THR A 10 -5.74 -16.62 -0.81
C THR A 10 -4.40 -17.32 -0.74
N ALA A 11 -4.38 -18.64 -0.93
CA ALA A 11 -3.15 -19.41 -0.88
C ALA A 11 -2.19 -19.09 -2.05
N ALA A 12 -2.71 -18.84 -3.25
CA ALA A 12 -1.91 -18.46 -4.40
C ALA A 12 -1.36 -17.03 -4.26
N VAL A 13 -2.19 -16.09 -3.80
CA VAL A 13 -1.81 -14.71 -3.50
C VAL A 13 -0.72 -14.67 -2.43
N ARG A 14 -0.87 -15.44 -1.34
CA ARG A 14 0.14 -15.52 -0.29
C ARG A 14 1.48 -16.04 -0.83
N ARG A 15 1.49 -17.11 -1.62
CA ARG A 15 2.73 -17.62 -2.24
C ARG A 15 3.41 -16.57 -3.12
N LEU A 16 2.65 -15.86 -3.96
CA LEU A 16 3.19 -14.78 -4.80
C LEU A 16 3.76 -13.64 -3.94
N TRP A 17 3.04 -13.29 -2.88
CA TRP A 17 3.50 -12.28 -1.92
C TRP A 17 4.84 -12.65 -1.29
N GLU A 18 4.96 -13.86 -0.75
CA GLU A 18 6.18 -14.36 -0.09
C GLU A 18 7.38 -14.40 -1.03
N VAL A 19 7.16 -14.72 -2.31
CA VAL A 19 8.21 -14.66 -3.36
C VAL A 19 8.69 -13.22 -3.61
N CYS A 20 7.76 -12.25 -3.59
CA CYS A 20 8.08 -10.85 -3.94
C CYS A 20 8.47 -10.00 -2.72
N PHE A 21 8.00 -10.37 -1.54
CA PHE A 21 8.21 -9.67 -0.28
C PHE A 21 8.64 -10.67 0.80
N PRO A 22 9.86 -11.19 0.72
CA PRO A 22 10.38 -12.11 1.73
C PRO A 22 10.39 -11.44 3.10
N ASP A 23 10.00 -12.16 4.13
CA ASP A 23 9.87 -11.66 5.50
C ASP A 23 10.39 -12.69 6.50
N GLU A 24 11.33 -12.27 7.35
CA GLU A 24 11.88 -13.09 8.42
C GLU A 24 11.27 -12.77 9.80
N GLY A 25 10.43 -11.72 9.87
CA GLY A 25 9.90 -11.17 11.12
C GLY A 25 8.48 -11.60 11.49
N GLY A 26 7.81 -12.42 10.67
CA GLY A 26 6.43 -12.85 10.89
C GLY A 26 5.37 -11.81 10.46
N PHE A 27 5.77 -10.77 9.75
CA PHE A 27 4.85 -9.76 9.21
C PHE A 27 3.88 -10.38 8.21
N ASN A 28 4.35 -11.28 7.34
CA ASN A 28 3.49 -11.93 6.35
C ASN A 28 2.37 -12.74 7.02
N ASP A 29 2.67 -13.48 8.09
CA ASP A 29 1.66 -14.23 8.85
C ASP A 29 0.61 -13.29 9.46
N TYR A 30 1.08 -12.23 10.11
CA TYR A 30 0.20 -11.22 10.70
C TYR A 30 -0.66 -10.53 9.63
N PHE A 31 -0.07 -10.14 8.49
CA PHE A 31 -0.77 -9.47 7.41
C PHE A 31 -1.89 -10.34 6.83
N PHE A 32 -1.59 -11.60 6.50
CA PHE A 32 -2.60 -12.50 5.93
C PHE A 32 -3.67 -12.93 6.93
N ALA A 33 -3.34 -12.95 8.23
CA ALA A 33 -4.32 -13.27 9.28
C ALA A 33 -5.28 -12.11 9.61
N HIS A 34 -4.84 -10.84 9.44
CA HIS A 34 -5.56 -9.70 9.99
C HIS A 34 -5.88 -8.57 9.00
N HIS A 35 -5.19 -8.50 7.86
CA HIS A 35 -5.27 -7.35 6.96
C HIS A 35 -5.56 -7.69 5.50
N PHE A 36 -5.25 -8.91 5.07
CA PHE A 36 -5.50 -9.31 3.69
C PHE A 36 -7.00 -9.39 3.42
N ASP A 37 -7.42 -8.71 2.35
CA ASP A 37 -8.80 -8.73 1.86
C ASP A 37 -8.81 -9.09 0.36
N PRO A 38 -9.32 -10.27 -0.01
CA PRO A 38 -9.39 -10.67 -1.41
C PRO A 38 -10.31 -9.75 -2.23
N THR A 39 -11.32 -9.15 -1.62
CA THR A 39 -12.31 -8.32 -2.35
C THR A 39 -11.75 -7.03 -2.91
N VAL A 40 -10.61 -6.57 -2.41
CA VAL A 40 -9.88 -5.39 -2.91
C VAL A 40 -8.57 -5.76 -3.62
N THR A 41 -8.35 -7.04 -3.89
CA THR A 41 -7.12 -7.54 -4.51
C THR A 41 -7.39 -7.91 -5.96
N LEU A 42 -6.80 -7.17 -6.91
CA LEU A 42 -6.84 -7.48 -8.33
C LEU A 42 -5.73 -8.47 -8.70
N LEU A 43 -6.10 -9.45 -9.50
CA LEU A 43 -5.24 -10.49 -10.02
C LEU A 43 -5.12 -10.38 -11.54
N SER A 44 -3.90 -10.61 -12.07
CA SER A 44 -3.66 -10.88 -13.48
C SER A 44 -3.26 -12.34 -13.65
N CYS A 45 -4.07 -13.11 -14.38
CA CYS A 45 -3.87 -14.54 -14.56
C CYS A 45 -3.71 -14.91 -16.04
N GLU A 46 -2.91 -15.94 -16.30
CA GLU A 46 -2.83 -16.66 -17.60
C GLU A 46 -3.25 -18.13 -17.36
N GLY A 47 -4.43 -18.49 -17.89
CA GLY A 47 -5.05 -19.75 -17.48
C GLY A 47 -5.25 -19.77 -15.98
N ASP A 48 -4.73 -20.82 -15.31
CA ASP A 48 -4.78 -20.99 -13.87
C ASP A 48 -3.58 -20.33 -13.14
N ALA A 49 -2.60 -19.81 -13.87
CA ALA A 49 -1.41 -19.22 -13.28
C ALA A 49 -1.67 -17.79 -12.83
N LEU A 50 -1.39 -17.49 -11.56
CA LEU A 50 -1.37 -16.12 -11.02
C LEU A 50 -0.04 -15.44 -11.38
N CYS A 51 -0.09 -14.47 -12.29
CA CYS A 51 1.09 -13.80 -12.82
C CYS A 51 1.46 -12.53 -12.04
N ALA A 52 0.45 -11.76 -11.61
CA ALA A 52 0.65 -10.51 -10.87
C ALA A 52 -0.57 -10.16 -10.04
N MET A 53 -0.37 -9.35 -9.02
CA MET A 53 -1.46 -8.82 -8.19
C MET A 53 -1.20 -7.39 -7.76
N VAL A 54 -2.29 -6.71 -7.36
CA VAL A 54 -2.27 -5.41 -6.70
C VAL A 54 -3.46 -5.30 -5.76
N GLN A 55 -3.27 -4.73 -4.57
CA GLN A 55 -4.37 -4.42 -3.66
C GLN A 55 -4.80 -2.96 -3.84
N MET A 56 -6.09 -2.75 -3.95
CA MET A 56 -6.75 -1.46 -4.12
C MET A 56 -7.42 -1.05 -2.80
N LEU A 57 -6.61 -0.67 -1.80
CA LEU A 57 -7.12 -0.37 -0.47
C LEU A 57 -7.90 0.95 -0.49
N PRO A 58 -9.15 0.98 0.02
CA PRO A 58 -9.91 2.21 0.12
C PRO A 58 -9.33 3.11 1.21
N TYR A 59 -8.97 4.32 0.82
CA TYR A 59 -8.44 5.35 1.69
C TYR A 59 -9.07 6.70 1.38
N ARG A 60 -8.83 7.67 2.24
CA ARG A 60 -9.29 9.03 2.09
C ARG A 60 -8.11 10.00 2.18
N LEU A 61 -8.00 10.87 1.20
CA LEU A 61 -7.09 11.99 1.24
C LEU A 61 -7.80 13.15 1.96
N GLU A 62 -7.20 13.64 3.02
CA GLU A 62 -7.65 14.82 3.76
C GLU A 62 -6.59 15.92 3.58
N THR A 63 -6.99 17.05 3.03
CA THR A 63 -6.11 18.21 2.82
C THR A 63 -6.91 19.50 2.87
N ASP A 64 -6.41 20.52 3.58
CA ASP A 64 -7.01 21.85 3.70
C ASP A 64 -8.53 21.81 4.00
N GLY A 65 -8.92 20.91 4.89
CA GLY A 65 -10.33 20.73 5.29
C GLY A 65 -11.21 20.02 4.25
N ARG A 66 -10.66 19.60 3.12
CA ARG A 66 -11.36 18.81 2.09
C ARG A 66 -11.04 17.34 2.25
N LYS A 67 -11.99 16.50 1.83
CA LYS A 67 -11.86 15.05 1.85
C LYS A 67 -12.18 14.49 0.48
N ALA A 68 -11.37 13.55 0.01
CA ALA A 68 -11.60 12.84 -1.24
C ALA A 68 -11.31 11.35 -1.06
N GLU A 69 -12.21 10.50 -1.56
CA GLU A 69 -11.95 9.06 -1.61
C GLU A 69 -10.87 8.77 -2.64
N ILE A 70 -9.92 7.95 -2.25
CA ILE A 70 -8.79 7.53 -3.09
C ILE A 70 -8.56 6.03 -2.97
N THR A 71 -7.81 5.48 -3.90
CA THR A 71 -7.25 4.13 -3.78
C THR A 71 -5.79 4.20 -3.35
N TYR A 72 -5.43 3.46 -2.31
CA TYR A 72 -4.04 3.21 -1.99
C TYR A 72 -3.59 1.88 -2.58
N ILE A 73 -2.70 1.94 -3.56
CA ILE A 73 -2.11 0.76 -4.21
C ILE A 73 -1.08 0.14 -3.28
N TYR A 74 -1.32 -1.11 -2.91
CA TYR A 74 -0.48 -1.85 -1.97
C TYR A 74 -0.13 -3.22 -2.50
N GLY A 75 1.02 -3.77 -2.12
CA GLY A 75 1.44 -5.12 -2.49
C GLY A 75 1.51 -5.38 -3.99
N ALA A 76 1.79 -4.34 -4.80
CA ALA A 76 1.93 -4.48 -6.25
C ALA A 76 3.13 -5.37 -6.58
N CYS A 77 2.89 -6.57 -7.08
CA CYS A 77 3.95 -7.50 -7.41
C CYS A 77 3.64 -8.38 -8.61
N THR A 78 4.70 -8.83 -9.27
CA THR A 78 4.65 -9.72 -10.43
C THR A 78 5.59 -10.89 -10.19
N ASP A 79 5.10 -12.10 -10.40
CA ASP A 79 5.90 -13.32 -10.34
C ASP A 79 7.14 -13.18 -11.24
N PRO A 80 8.34 -13.51 -10.76
CA PRO A 80 9.58 -13.40 -11.53
C PRO A 80 9.51 -14.01 -12.93
N ALA A 81 8.79 -15.12 -13.11
CA ALA A 81 8.62 -15.79 -14.41
C ALA A 81 7.76 -15.00 -15.39
N TYR A 82 6.91 -14.08 -14.91
CA TYR A 82 5.98 -13.28 -15.72
C TYR A 82 6.34 -11.79 -15.77
N ARG A 83 7.53 -11.40 -15.28
CA ARG A 83 7.99 -10.01 -15.35
C ARG A 83 8.24 -9.57 -16.80
N ARG A 84 8.13 -8.27 -17.03
CA ARG A 84 8.32 -7.60 -18.34
C ARG A 84 7.35 -8.05 -19.45
N GLN A 85 6.23 -8.67 -19.07
CA GLN A 85 5.15 -9.09 -19.98
C GLN A 85 3.91 -8.19 -19.89
N GLY A 86 4.01 -7.04 -19.20
CA GLY A 86 2.95 -6.04 -19.09
C GLY A 86 1.84 -6.35 -18.09
N HIS A 87 1.97 -7.39 -17.26
CA HIS A 87 0.92 -7.75 -16.30
C HIS A 87 0.61 -6.62 -15.31
N MET A 88 1.64 -6.00 -14.72
CA MET A 88 1.45 -4.88 -13.78
C MET A 88 0.89 -3.64 -14.46
N ALA A 89 1.33 -3.33 -15.69
CA ALA A 89 0.77 -2.22 -16.47
C ALA A 89 -0.74 -2.39 -16.65
N ARG A 90 -1.17 -3.56 -17.13
CA ARG A 90 -2.59 -3.86 -17.31
C ARG A 90 -3.40 -3.83 -16.01
N LEU A 91 -2.80 -4.25 -14.87
CA LEU A 91 -3.46 -4.14 -13.55
C LEU A 91 -3.66 -2.70 -13.13
N LEU A 92 -2.64 -1.85 -13.30
CA LEU A 92 -2.74 -0.42 -12.96
C LEU A 92 -3.77 0.30 -13.84
N GLU A 93 -3.75 0.06 -15.17
CA GLU A 93 -4.74 0.64 -16.09
C GLU A 93 -6.17 0.21 -15.72
N HIS A 94 -6.35 -1.07 -15.38
CA HIS A 94 -7.64 -1.58 -14.94
C HIS A 94 -8.08 -0.98 -13.60
N SER A 95 -7.15 -0.81 -12.65
CA SER A 95 -7.45 -0.17 -11.37
C SER A 95 -7.92 1.28 -11.55
N PHE A 96 -7.33 2.03 -12.48
CA PHE A 96 -7.77 3.40 -12.79
C PHE A 96 -9.15 3.46 -13.44
N ALA A 97 -9.52 2.44 -14.23
CA ALA A 97 -10.87 2.36 -14.76
C ALA A 97 -11.89 2.16 -13.63
N LEU A 98 -11.62 1.23 -12.71
CA LEU A 98 -12.44 0.98 -11.53
C LEU A 98 -12.52 2.20 -10.60
N ASP A 99 -11.43 2.93 -10.41
CA ASP A 99 -11.43 4.15 -9.61
C ASP A 99 -12.32 5.25 -10.21
N ARG A 100 -12.27 5.41 -11.55
CA ARG A 100 -13.17 6.35 -12.25
C ARG A 100 -14.64 5.96 -12.12
N GLU A 101 -14.94 4.68 -12.27
CA GLU A 101 -16.32 4.16 -12.11
C GLU A 101 -16.83 4.35 -10.68
N ALA A 102 -15.94 4.21 -9.68
CA ALA A 102 -16.25 4.42 -8.28
C ALA A 102 -16.23 5.90 -7.85
N GLY A 103 -15.91 6.83 -8.76
CA GLY A 103 -15.82 8.27 -8.45
C GLY A 103 -14.65 8.63 -7.53
N ARG A 104 -13.61 7.82 -7.45
CA ARG A 104 -12.42 8.11 -6.66
C ARG A 104 -11.56 9.17 -7.33
N ALA A 105 -11.07 10.11 -6.53
CA ALA A 105 -10.38 11.28 -7.02
C ALA A 105 -8.93 11.00 -7.48
N ALA A 106 -8.28 10.00 -6.88
CA ALA A 106 -6.88 9.69 -7.14
C ALA A 106 -6.53 8.25 -6.72
N SER A 107 -5.38 7.81 -7.20
CA SER A 107 -4.68 6.63 -6.72
C SER A 107 -3.35 7.07 -6.10
N ALA A 108 -2.97 6.50 -4.98
CA ALA A 108 -1.72 6.80 -4.27
C ALA A 108 -0.94 5.52 -3.98
N LEU A 109 0.38 5.63 -3.88
CA LEU A 109 1.25 4.54 -3.46
C LEU A 109 2.55 5.09 -2.87
N ILE A 110 3.29 4.24 -2.18
CA ILE A 110 4.64 4.54 -1.71
C ILE A 110 5.61 3.59 -2.44
N PRO A 111 6.46 4.10 -3.35
CA PRO A 111 7.48 3.27 -3.99
C PRO A 111 8.50 2.80 -2.95
N ALA A 112 8.75 1.49 -2.90
CA ALA A 112 9.74 0.92 -1.98
C ALA A 112 11.18 1.30 -2.35
N GLU A 113 11.45 1.53 -3.65
CA GLU A 113 12.77 1.83 -4.17
C GLU A 113 12.75 2.97 -5.20
N LYS A 114 13.90 3.65 -5.37
CA LYS A 114 14.00 4.84 -6.24
C LYS A 114 13.64 4.56 -7.70
N TRP A 115 14.02 3.42 -8.25
CA TRP A 115 13.72 3.09 -9.65
C TRP A 115 12.22 2.92 -9.92
N LEU A 116 11.41 2.63 -8.89
CA LEU A 116 9.96 2.52 -9.01
C LEU A 116 9.30 3.87 -9.33
N PHE A 117 9.91 5.01 -8.99
CA PHE A 117 9.39 6.31 -9.44
C PHE A 117 9.36 6.41 -10.98
N ASP A 118 10.40 5.91 -11.65
CA ASP A 118 10.47 5.89 -13.11
C ASP A 118 9.50 4.86 -13.71
N PHE A 119 9.28 3.75 -13.00
CA PHE A 119 8.29 2.74 -13.40
C PHE A 119 6.85 3.28 -13.32
N TYR A 120 6.49 4.02 -12.26
CA TYR A 120 5.13 4.51 -12.08
C TYR A 120 4.83 5.81 -12.83
N ARG A 121 5.84 6.59 -13.20
CA ARG A 121 5.67 7.88 -13.91
C ARG A 121 4.85 7.78 -15.21
N PRO A 122 5.05 6.80 -16.11
CA PRO A 122 4.24 6.66 -17.32
C PRO A 122 2.75 6.44 -17.06
N PHE A 123 2.37 5.96 -15.87
CA PHE A 123 0.98 5.80 -15.45
C PHE A 123 0.37 7.06 -14.81
N GLY A 124 1.10 8.17 -14.81
CA GLY A 124 0.62 9.45 -14.27
C GLY A 124 0.93 9.69 -12.80
N TYR A 125 1.62 8.78 -12.11
CA TYR A 125 2.06 9.02 -10.75
C TYR A 125 3.15 10.08 -10.68
N GLN A 126 3.04 10.95 -9.68
CA GLN A 126 4.01 11.99 -9.39
C GLN A 126 4.28 12.07 -7.88
N PRO A 127 5.47 12.47 -7.46
CA PRO A 127 5.73 12.75 -6.05
C PRO A 127 4.77 13.83 -5.53
N PHE A 128 4.04 13.50 -4.48
CA PHE A 128 3.07 14.40 -3.87
C PHE A 128 3.38 14.64 -2.39
N PHE A 129 3.69 13.59 -1.65
CA PHE A 129 4.07 13.69 -0.25
C PHE A 129 5.58 13.70 -0.08
N HIS A 130 6.06 14.53 0.83
CA HIS A 130 7.45 14.57 1.24
C HIS A 130 7.55 14.20 2.72
N VAL A 131 8.43 13.26 3.04
CA VAL A 131 8.70 12.85 4.42
C VAL A 131 9.84 13.71 4.96
N ALA A 132 9.57 14.47 6.02
CA ALA A 132 10.62 15.17 6.74
C ALA A 132 11.43 14.17 7.58
N ARG A 133 12.70 14.00 7.26
CA ARG A 133 13.64 13.23 8.08
C ARG A 133 14.32 14.16 9.07
N ARG A 134 14.24 13.82 10.35
CA ARG A 134 14.98 14.52 11.42
C ARG A 134 15.92 13.54 12.07
N GLU A 135 17.18 13.94 12.22
CA GLU A 135 18.14 13.21 13.03
C GLU A 135 18.14 13.84 14.42
N LEU A 136 17.81 13.02 15.41
CA LEU A 136 17.83 13.43 16.80
C LEU A 136 19.09 12.87 17.45
N VAL A 137 19.99 13.75 17.87
CA VAL A 137 21.13 13.38 18.70
C VAL A 137 20.68 13.43 20.15
N ARG A 138 20.82 12.32 20.86
CA ARG A 138 20.51 12.27 22.30
C ARG A 138 21.46 13.21 23.06
N GLN A 139 20.91 14.24 23.63
CA GLN A 139 21.65 15.17 24.51
C GLN A 139 21.17 14.97 25.95
N GLY A 140 22.09 14.71 26.86
CA GLY A 140 21.81 14.66 28.30
C GLY A 140 21.35 13.30 28.84
N SER A 141 21.02 13.30 30.13
CA SER A 141 20.62 12.15 30.94
C SER A 141 19.10 11.98 31.06
N GLY A 142 18.36 12.20 29.95
CA GLY A 142 16.91 11.99 29.94
C GLY A 142 16.51 10.55 30.30
N GLU A 143 15.28 10.34 30.73
CA GLU A 143 14.72 9.02 31.01
C GLU A 143 14.93 8.07 29.84
N ALA A 144 15.18 6.80 30.14
CA ALA A 144 15.29 5.77 29.13
C ALA A 144 13.95 5.60 28.41
N PRO A 145 13.95 5.45 27.06
CA PRO A 145 12.72 5.18 26.34
C PRO A 145 12.10 3.88 26.81
N ARG A 146 10.77 3.88 27.01
CA ARG A 146 10.00 2.71 27.35
C ARG A 146 9.18 2.23 26.16
N ARG A 147 8.75 0.99 26.16
CA ARG A 147 7.79 0.48 25.18
C ARG A 147 6.41 1.13 25.41
N LEU A 148 5.74 1.43 24.31
CA LEU A 148 4.36 1.88 24.33
C LEU A 148 3.43 0.77 24.83
N THR A 149 2.38 1.16 25.51
CA THR A 149 1.28 0.31 25.95
C THR A 149 -0.02 0.76 25.28
N ALA A 150 -1.09 -0.02 25.42
CA ALA A 150 -2.40 0.37 24.90
C ALA A 150 -2.91 1.71 25.49
N ALA A 151 -2.50 2.06 26.70
CA ALA A 151 -2.86 3.33 27.35
C ALA A 151 -2.24 4.56 26.67
N ASP A 152 -1.14 4.39 25.95
CA ASP A 152 -0.44 5.48 25.25
C ASP A 152 -1.04 5.79 23.87
N VAL A 153 -1.85 4.86 23.31
CA VAL A 153 -2.41 4.96 21.94
C VAL A 153 -3.19 6.27 21.74
N PRO A 154 -4.08 6.73 22.61
CA PRO A 154 -4.82 7.98 22.43
C PRO A 154 -3.90 9.20 22.29
N GLN A 155 -2.84 9.27 23.12
CA GLN A 155 -1.87 10.36 23.05
C GLN A 155 -1.03 10.31 21.76
N LEU A 156 -0.62 9.11 21.33
CA LEU A 156 0.11 8.92 20.07
C LEU A 156 -0.77 9.33 18.88
N MET A 157 -2.04 8.95 18.87
CA MET A 157 -2.99 9.34 17.84
C MET A 157 -3.19 10.85 17.78
N ALA A 158 -3.34 11.52 18.92
CA ALA A 158 -3.48 12.98 18.98
C ALA A 158 -2.23 13.69 18.42
N LEU A 159 -1.03 13.20 18.73
CA LEU A 159 0.22 13.73 18.17
C LEU A 159 0.29 13.51 16.64
N TYR A 160 -0.08 12.33 16.15
CA TYR A 160 -0.13 12.04 14.73
C TYR A 160 -1.11 12.97 14.00
N GLU A 161 -2.32 13.12 14.53
CA GLU A 161 -3.34 14.00 13.96
C GLU A 161 -2.89 15.46 13.91
N ALA A 162 -2.26 15.95 14.99
CA ALA A 162 -1.73 17.31 15.02
C ALA A 162 -0.60 17.53 13.99
N GLN A 163 0.27 16.55 13.80
CA GLN A 163 1.36 16.64 12.82
C GLN A 163 0.90 16.51 11.38
N THR A 164 -0.22 15.84 11.13
CA THR A 164 -0.74 15.56 9.80
C THR A 164 -2.00 16.37 9.46
N ALA A 165 -2.33 17.38 10.26
CA ALA A 165 -3.57 18.16 10.14
C ALA A 165 -3.75 18.85 8.78
N SER A 166 -2.64 19.27 8.13
CA SER A 166 -2.70 19.94 6.83
C SER A 166 -2.93 19.00 5.67
N CYS A 167 -2.38 17.77 5.74
CA CYS A 167 -2.52 16.77 4.66
C CYS A 167 -2.21 15.38 5.19
N ARG A 168 -3.13 14.44 4.98
CA ARG A 168 -2.92 13.01 5.34
C ARG A 168 -3.71 12.06 4.46
N ILE A 169 -3.24 10.83 4.40
CA ILE A 169 -4.01 9.69 3.90
C ILE A 169 -4.53 8.93 5.12
N ALA A 170 -5.85 8.79 5.23
CA ALA A 170 -6.54 8.12 6.33
C ALA A 170 -7.35 6.93 5.80
N ARG A 171 -7.45 5.89 6.62
CA ARG A 171 -8.28 4.71 6.33
C ARG A 171 -9.67 4.86 6.94
#